data_684a4b4d7d6217d89388585f432216f9
#
_entry.id   684a4b4d7d6217d89388585f432216f9
#
_cell.length_a   1.000
_cell.length_b   1.000
_cell.length_c   1.000
_cell.angle_alpha   90.00
_cell.angle_beta   90.00
_cell.angle_gamma   90.00
#
_symmetry.space_group_name_H-M   'P 1'
#
loop_
_entity.id
_entity.type
_entity.pdbx_description
1 polymer ?
#
loop_
_entity_poly.entity_id
_entity_poly.type
_entity_poly.pdbx_seq_one_letter_code
_entity_poly.pdbx_strand_id
1 'polypeptide(L)'
;ETGITVYSLYGSTRKPSKEIMDKVDIMSIDIQDCGSRYYTFIYTMAYCMQACAEYDKEFVVFDRPNPITCEKVEGNIIDIEKYRSFVGYYPIVQRHGMTMGELAQLFNNEYKINCKLTVIPMKNYTRSMSFEDTLLPWVVPTPNLPTVNTAYAYNATCIFEGTNVAEGRGTTTPFELIGAPWLKSERLAEELNAYNLPGVYFRPQYFTPTFSKYAGELCGGVYVHITDRNAFEAVRTSFTMLYHIRTKYADHFAINKPYVEGRPGLFQFEAGTDEVIENSIPLAEQIEHVRRDSKKFKEISKNYYIY
;
A
#
# COMPACT_ATOMS: atom_id res chain seq x y z
N GLU A 1 -19.03 26.80 -9.91
CA GLU A 1 -18.46 26.61 -8.57
C GLU A 1 -19.59 26.44 -7.58
N THR A 2 -19.52 25.41 -6.71
CA THR A 2 -20.65 24.98 -5.87
C THR A 2 -20.82 25.81 -4.59
N GLY A 3 -19.83 26.63 -4.21
CA GLY A 3 -19.81 27.35 -2.93
C GLY A 3 -19.63 26.45 -1.68
N ILE A 4 -19.35 25.13 -1.87
CA ILE A 4 -19.16 24.19 -0.77
C ILE A 4 -17.75 24.38 -0.18
N THR A 5 -17.67 24.49 1.15
CA THR A 5 -16.40 24.62 1.87
C THR A 5 -15.68 23.27 1.88
N VAL A 6 -14.39 23.28 1.47
CA VAL A 6 -13.51 22.09 1.50
C VAL A 6 -12.52 22.22 2.65
N TYR A 7 -12.45 21.19 3.50
CA TYR A 7 -11.49 21.10 4.59
C TYR A 7 -10.46 20.01 4.28
N SER A 8 -9.16 20.33 4.35
CA SER A 8 -8.10 19.36 4.13
C SER A 8 -7.92 18.47 5.37
N LEU A 9 -7.94 17.16 5.17
CA LEU A 9 -7.57 16.15 6.16
C LEU A 9 -6.21 15.50 5.85
N TYR A 10 -5.42 16.16 4.98
CA TYR A 10 -4.11 15.69 4.56
C TYR A 10 -3.03 16.72 4.92
N GLY A 11 -2.31 16.48 6.00
CA GLY A 11 -1.29 17.40 6.50
C GLY A 11 -1.21 17.42 8.02
N SER A 12 -1.25 18.59 8.62
CA SER A 12 -1.19 18.79 10.07
C SER A 12 -2.44 18.26 10.80
N THR A 13 -3.60 18.28 10.14
CA THR A 13 -4.87 17.77 10.66
C THR A 13 -5.31 16.57 9.83
N ARG A 14 -5.42 15.40 10.45
CA ARG A 14 -5.86 14.15 9.80
C ARG A 14 -7.25 13.70 10.27
N LYS A 15 -7.62 14.05 11.50
CA LYS A 15 -8.93 13.76 12.10
C LYS A 15 -9.80 15.02 12.04
N PRO A 16 -11.05 14.95 11.57
CA PRO A 16 -11.96 16.10 11.60
C PRO A 16 -12.11 16.67 13.01
N SER A 17 -12.03 17.99 13.12
CA SER A 17 -12.21 18.71 14.40
C SER A 17 -13.68 18.79 14.80
N LYS A 18 -13.94 19.08 16.07
CA LYS A 18 -15.30 19.34 16.55
C LYS A 18 -16.04 20.39 15.70
N GLU A 19 -15.35 21.48 15.34
CA GLU A 19 -15.93 22.54 14.51
C GLU A 19 -16.45 22.04 13.15
N ILE A 20 -15.72 21.08 12.54
CA ILE A 20 -16.15 20.45 11.27
C ILE A 20 -17.33 19.51 11.54
N MET A 21 -17.25 18.70 12.59
CA MET A 21 -18.28 17.72 12.92
C MET A 21 -19.61 18.36 13.36
N ASP A 22 -19.59 19.55 13.96
CA ASP A 22 -20.80 20.29 14.32
C ASP A 22 -21.59 20.78 13.08
N LYS A 23 -20.97 20.81 11.90
CA LYS A 23 -21.59 21.29 10.63
C LYS A 23 -22.28 20.18 9.84
N VAL A 24 -22.16 18.92 10.28
CA VAL A 24 -22.69 17.76 9.56
C VAL A 24 -23.51 16.86 10.49
N ASP A 25 -24.53 16.24 9.94
CA ASP A 25 -25.34 15.23 10.64
C ASP A 25 -24.78 13.81 10.37
N ILE A 26 -24.33 13.59 9.14
CA ILE A 26 -23.78 12.32 8.66
C ILE A 26 -22.47 12.64 7.92
N MET A 27 -21.45 11.82 8.13
CA MET A 27 -20.22 11.84 7.32
C MET A 27 -20.18 10.63 6.41
N SER A 28 -19.83 10.81 5.16
CA SER A 28 -19.71 9.71 4.21
C SER A 28 -18.36 9.70 3.50
N ILE A 29 -17.99 8.52 3.01
CA ILE A 29 -16.79 8.34 2.18
C ILE A 29 -17.15 7.58 0.90
N ASP A 30 -16.63 8.07 -0.23
CA ASP A 30 -16.72 7.46 -1.55
C ASP A 30 -15.40 7.70 -2.28
N ILE A 31 -14.37 6.91 -1.97
CA ILE A 31 -13.02 7.02 -2.55
C ILE A 31 -12.48 5.65 -2.95
N GLN A 32 -11.63 5.65 -3.99
CA GLN A 32 -10.98 4.44 -4.51
C GLN A 32 -9.70 4.12 -3.72
N ASP A 33 -9.67 2.96 -3.07
CA ASP A 33 -8.44 2.38 -2.50
C ASP A 33 -7.63 1.62 -3.57
N CYS A 34 -6.39 1.26 -3.26
CA CYS A 34 -5.53 0.47 -4.14
C CYS A 34 -5.18 -0.94 -3.61
N GLY A 35 -5.81 -1.39 -2.55
CA GLY A 35 -5.60 -2.73 -1.97
C GLY A 35 -4.34 -2.87 -1.12
N SER A 36 -3.76 -1.76 -0.65
CA SER A 36 -2.49 -1.73 0.04
C SER A 36 -2.54 -1.03 1.39
N ARG A 37 -1.90 -1.63 2.42
CA ARG A 37 -1.70 -1.02 3.73
C ARG A 37 -1.03 0.36 3.64
N TYR A 38 -0.11 0.54 2.72
CA TYR A 38 0.65 1.78 2.57
C TYR A 38 -0.20 2.95 2.08
N TYR A 39 -1.33 2.65 1.41
CA TYR A 39 -2.18 3.68 0.83
C TYR A 39 -3.09 4.30 1.88
N THR A 40 -2.93 5.60 2.11
CA THR A 40 -3.40 6.27 3.32
C THR A 40 -4.91 6.51 3.41
N PHE A 41 -5.67 6.27 2.35
CA PHE A 41 -7.11 6.52 2.30
C PHE A 41 -7.89 5.68 3.32
N ILE A 42 -7.44 4.45 3.55
CA ILE A 42 -8.03 3.57 4.58
C ILE A 42 -7.87 4.16 5.99
N TYR A 43 -6.81 4.91 6.25
CA TYR A 43 -6.59 5.56 7.56
C TYR A 43 -7.27 6.92 7.65
N THR A 44 -7.43 7.65 6.53
CA THR A 44 -8.32 8.81 6.48
C THR A 44 -9.75 8.41 6.85
N MET A 45 -10.24 7.29 6.28
CA MET A 45 -11.52 6.69 6.68
C MET A 45 -11.55 6.40 8.19
N ALA A 46 -10.54 5.74 8.73
CA ALA A 46 -10.47 5.40 10.14
C ALA A 46 -10.51 6.65 11.05
N TYR A 47 -9.79 7.71 10.71
CA TYR A 47 -9.84 8.97 11.46
C TYR A 47 -11.21 9.66 11.39
N CYS A 48 -11.88 9.60 10.23
CA CYS A 48 -13.25 10.10 10.11
C CYS A 48 -14.23 9.27 10.96
N MET A 49 -14.10 7.95 10.96
CA MET A 49 -14.89 7.07 11.82
C MET A 49 -14.67 7.35 13.31
N GLN A 50 -13.41 7.58 13.73
CA GLN A 50 -13.08 7.97 15.11
C GLN A 50 -13.73 9.31 15.49
N ALA A 51 -13.74 10.29 14.57
CA ALA A 51 -14.42 11.56 14.80
C ALA A 51 -15.95 11.36 14.93
N CYS A 52 -16.54 10.52 14.07
CA CYS A 52 -17.97 10.20 14.17
C CYS A 52 -18.34 9.53 15.50
N ALA A 53 -17.51 8.60 15.98
CA ALA A 53 -17.70 7.98 17.29
C ALA A 53 -17.61 8.99 18.43
N GLU A 54 -16.62 9.90 18.38
CA GLU A 54 -16.40 10.92 19.42
C GLU A 54 -17.55 11.95 19.50
N TYR A 55 -18.12 12.31 18.34
CA TYR A 55 -19.17 13.36 18.26
C TYR A 55 -20.58 12.81 18.00
N ASP A 56 -20.77 11.51 18.22
CA ASP A 56 -22.08 10.81 18.06
C ASP A 56 -22.72 11.04 16.68
N LYS A 57 -21.91 10.95 15.60
CA LYS A 57 -22.36 11.06 14.22
C LYS A 57 -22.40 9.70 13.55
N GLU A 58 -23.22 9.55 12.52
CA GLU A 58 -23.22 8.38 11.64
C GLU A 58 -22.09 8.50 10.60
N PHE A 59 -21.44 7.37 10.30
CA PHE A 59 -20.48 7.26 9.23
C PHE A 59 -20.97 6.28 8.15
N VAL A 60 -21.02 6.74 6.90
CA VAL A 60 -21.50 5.95 5.76
C VAL A 60 -20.35 5.69 4.79
N VAL A 61 -20.15 4.42 4.43
CA VAL A 61 -19.20 4.01 3.40
C VAL A 61 -19.96 3.59 2.15
N PHE A 62 -19.75 4.30 1.04
CA PHE A 62 -20.12 3.82 -0.29
C PHE A 62 -18.99 2.94 -0.78
N ASP A 63 -19.21 1.62 -0.76
CA ASP A 63 -18.12 0.67 -1.01
C ASP A 63 -17.69 0.66 -2.48
N ARG A 64 -16.40 0.39 -2.71
CA ARG A 64 -15.78 0.36 -4.03
C ARG A 64 -14.95 -0.90 -4.22
N PRO A 65 -14.77 -1.35 -5.48
CA PRO A 65 -13.95 -2.53 -5.79
C PRO A 65 -12.52 -2.37 -5.27
N ASN A 66 -11.98 -3.43 -4.68
CA ASN A 66 -10.54 -3.52 -4.54
C ASN A 66 -9.93 -3.76 -5.93
N PRO A 67 -9.07 -2.88 -6.46
CA PRO A 67 -8.65 -2.95 -7.86
C PRO A 67 -7.75 -4.15 -8.18
N ILE A 68 -7.16 -4.75 -7.17
CA ILE A 68 -6.23 -5.87 -7.30
C ILE A 68 -6.81 -7.19 -6.77
N THR A 69 -8.12 -7.33 -6.77
CA THR A 69 -8.94 -8.42 -6.21
C THR A 69 -8.89 -8.54 -4.68
N CYS A 70 -9.88 -9.21 -4.12
CA CYS A 70 -9.92 -9.53 -2.69
C CYS A 70 -9.49 -10.97 -2.37
N GLU A 71 -9.03 -11.76 -3.34
CA GLU A 71 -8.69 -13.16 -3.13
C GLU A 71 -7.36 -13.37 -2.41
N LYS A 72 -6.39 -12.49 -2.68
CA LYS A 72 -5.05 -12.59 -2.10
C LYS A 72 -4.88 -11.67 -0.90
N VAL A 73 -4.38 -12.26 0.16
CA VAL A 73 -3.92 -11.60 1.37
C VAL A 73 -2.44 -11.89 1.50
N GLU A 74 -1.60 -10.84 1.47
CA GLU A 74 -0.15 -11.01 1.48
C GLU A 74 0.51 -9.98 2.41
N GLY A 75 1.49 -10.45 3.17
CA GLY A 75 2.35 -9.56 3.95
C GLY A 75 2.46 -9.95 5.42
N ASN A 76 3.37 -9.28 6.11
CA ASN A 76 3.48 -9.33 7.55
C ASN A 76 2.47 -8.40 8.22
N ILE A 77 1.95 -8.80 9.37
CA ILE A 77 1.19 -7.90 10.25
C ILE A 77 2.17 -6.89 10.84
N ILE A 78 1.86 -5.59 10.70
CA ILE A 78 2.71 -4.55 11.26
C ILE A 78 2.72 -4.59 12.79
N ASP A 79 3.92 -4.45 13.38
CA ASP A 79 4.08 -4.20 14.82
C ASP A 79 3.72 -2.73 15.12
N ILE A 80 2.48 -2.49 15.54
CA ILE A 80 1.98 -1.14 15.81
C ILE A 80 2.53 -0.50 17.09
N GLU A 81 3.13 -1.27 17.98
CA GLU A 81 3.77 -0.72 19.17
C GLU A 81 5.07 0.02 18.79
N LYS A 82 5.75 -0.44 17.73
CA LYS A 82 6.98 0.15 17.23
C LYS A 82 6.79 1.06 16.02
N TYR A 83 5.94 0.65 15.06
CA TYR A 83 5.89 1.20 13.71
C TYR A 83 4.55 1.84 13.31
N ARG A 84 3.69 2.14 14.29
CA ARG A 84 2.42 2.83 14.02
C ARG A 84 2.66 4.18 13.34
N SER A 85 2.02 4.36 12.19
CA SER A 85 2.16 5.58 11.38
C SER A 85 0.93 5.79 10.48
N PHE A 86 0.97 6.82 9.62
CA PHE A 86 -0.08 7.05 8.62
C PHE A 86 -0.04 6.07 7.43
N VAL A 87 1.01 5.26 7.29
CA VAL A 87 1.11 4.15 6.31
C VAL A 87 0.97 2.77 6.96
N GLY A 88 0.57 2.74 8.24
CA GLY A 88 0.39 1.52 9.02
C GLY A 88 -0.20 1.84 10.39
N TYR A 89 -1.48 2.22 10.45
CA TYR A 89 -2.10 2.67 11.70
C TYR A 89 -2.70 1.51 12.51
N TYR A 90 -3.21 0.49 11.83
CA TYR A 90 -3.76 -0.73 12.42
C TYR A 90 -2.95 -1.96 12.03
N PRO A 91 -2.98 -3.05 12.84
CA PRO A 91 -2.21 -4.27 12.61
C PRO A 91 -2.82 -5.11 11.48
N ILE A 92 -2.64 -4.64 10.24
CA ILE A 92 -3.03 -5.32 9.01
C ILE A 92 -1.80 -5.64 8.16
N VAL A 93 -1.95 -6.50 7.16
CA VAL A 93 -0.89 -6.88 6.22
C VAL A 93 -0.78 -5.92 5.03
N GLN A 94 0.30 -6.01 4.25
CA GLN A 94 0.55 -5.12 3.11
C GLN A 94 -0.57 -5.17 2.06
N ARG A 95 -0.84 -6.33 1.47
CA ARG A 95 -1.97 -6.56 0.57
C ARG A 95 -3.11 -7.16 1.36
N HIS A 96 -4.07 -6.33 1.76
CA HIS A 96 -5.08 -6.73 2.75
C HIS A 96 -6.23 -7.58 2.18
N GLY A 97 -6.47 -7.58 0.86
CA GLY A 97 -7.51 -8.38 0.22
C GLY A 97 -8.93 -8.05 0.69
N MET A 98 -9.23 -6.79 0.96
CA MET A 98 -10.52 -6.29 1.44
C MET A 98 -10.97 -5.05 0.66
N THR A 99 -12.28 -4.80 0.63
CA THR A 99 -12.84 -3.53 0.15
C THR A 99 -12.80 -2.46 1.26
N MET A 100 -13.09 -1.20 0.91
CA MET A 100 -13.19 -0.11 1.90
C MET A 100 -14.28 -0.38 2.94
N GLY A 101 -15.44 -0.90 2.51
CA GLY A 101 -16.53 -1.27 3.41
C GLY A 101 -16.16 -2.41 4.37
N GLU A 102 -15.49 -3.43 3.87
CA GLU A 102 -14.99 -4.53 4.69
C GLU A 102 -13.93 -4.05 5.71
N LEU A 103 -13.00 -3.18 5.29
CA LEU A 103 -12.02 -2.56 6.20
C LEU A 103 -12.67 -1.67 7.25
N ALA A 104 -13.71 -0.91 6.87
CA ALA A 104 -14.47 -0.12 7.83
C ALA A 104 -15.08 -0.98 8.93
N GLN A 105 -15.71 -2.10 8.56
CA GLN A 105 -16.27 -3.07 9.54
C GLN A 105 -15.17 -3.67 10.43
N LEU A 106 -14.05 -4.09 9.85
CA LEU A 106 -12.91 -4.61 10.58
C LEU A 106 -12.40 -3.57 11.59
N PHE A 107 -12.15 -2.33 11.16
CA PHE A 107 -11.64 -1.27 12.03
C PHE A 107 -12.64 -0.91 13.14
N ASN A 108 -13.92 -0.88 12.80
CA ASN A 108 -14.96 -0.56 13.76
C ASN A 108 -15.08 -1.60 14.89
N ASN A 109 -14.97 -2.87 14.54
CA ASN A 109 -15.21 -3.97 15.49
C ASN A 109 -13.94 -4.46 16.16
N GLU A 110 -12.88 -4.83 15.39
CA GLU A 110 -11.64 -5.36 15.95
C GLU A 110 -10.84 -4.30 16.70
N TYR A 111 -10.78 -3.07 16.15
CA TYR A 111 -9.98 -2.00 16.77
C TYR A 111 -10.82 -1.00 17.54
N LYS A 112 -12.08 -1.37 17.84
CA LYS A 112 -12.97 -0.70 18.80
C LYS A 112 -13.19 0.80 18.52
N ILE A 113 -13.32 1.19 17.26
CA ILE A 113 -13.75 2.56 16.94
C ILE A 113 -15.17 2.81 17.44
N ASN A 114 -16.08 1.81 17.26
CA ASN A 114 -17.45 1.82 17.77
C ASN A 114 -18.28 3.01 17.27
N CYS A 115 -18.07 3.49 16.05
CA CYS A 115 -18.94 4.50 15.45
C CYS A 115 -20.25 3.85 14.93
N LYS A 116 -21.27 4.66 14.73
CA LYS A 116 -22.49 4.26 14.03
C LYS A 116 -22.17 4.12 12.54
N LEU A 117 -21.85 2.89 12.11
CA LEU A 117 -21.36 2.58 10.77
C LEU A 117 -22.46 2.00 9.89
N THR A 118 -22.66 2.59 8.71
CA THR A 118 -23.48 2.05 7.63
C THR A 118 -22.59 1.80 6.41
N VAL A 119 -22.56 0.57 5.88
CA VAL A 119 -21.87 0.24 4.63
C VAL A 119 -22.91 0.01 3.54
N ILE A 120 -22.81 0.76 2.44
CA ILE A 120 -23.63 0.58 1.25
C ILE A 120 -22.85 -0.36 0.32
N PRO A 121 -23.29 -1.63 0.17
CA PRO A 121 -22.53 -2.61 -0.60
C PRO A 121 -22.66 -2.38 -2.10
N MET A 122 -21.66 -2.84 -2.85
CA MET A 122 -21.69 -2.88 -4.31
C MET A 122 -22.70 -3.93 -4.80
N LYS A 123 -23.34 -3.66 -5.94
CA LYS A 123 -24.16 -4.66 -6.64
C LYS A 123 -23.31 -5.46 -7.61
N ASN A 124 -23.55 -6.79 -7.67
CA ASN A 124 -22.92 -7.71 -8.61
C ASN A 124 -21.38 -7.79 -8.52
N TYR A 125 -20.79 -7.33 -7.43
CA TYR A 125 -19.36 -7.48 -7.16
C TYR A 125 -19.08 -8.81 -6.48
N THR A 126 -17.97 -9.44 -6.84
CA THR A 126 -17.43 -10.63 -6.16
C THR A 126 -15.95 -10.43 -5.84
N ARG A 127 -15.44 -11.15 -4.87
CA ARG A 127 -14.05 -11.01 -4.38
C ARG A 127 -13.00 -11.31 -5.45
N SER A 128 -13.33 -12.15 -6.45
CA SER A 128 -12.43 -12.53 -7.54
C SER A 128 -12.31 -11.47 -8.64
N MET A 129 -13.24 -10.51 -8.71
CA MET A 129 -13.22 -9.46 -9.72
C MET A 129 -11.99 -8.57 -9.58
N SER A 130 -11.24 -8.42 -10.67
CA SER A 130 -10.33 -7.31 -10.87
C SER A 130 -11.12 -6.02 -11.15
N PHE A 131 -10.43 -4.86 -11.17
CA PHE A 131 -11.13 -3.62 -11.50
C PHE A 131 -11.73 -3.63 -12.92
N GLU A 132 -11.00 -4.23 -13.86
CA GLU A 132 -11.44 -4.34 -15.26
C GLU A 132 -12.71 -5.20 -15.42
N ASP A 133 -12.89 -6.22 -14.58
CA ASP A 133 -14.10 -7.07 -14.60
C ASP A 133 -15.36 -6.30 -14.19
N THR A 134 -15.20 -5.18 -13.50
CA THR A 134 -16.32 -4.31 -13.08
C THR A 134 -16.86 -3.46 -14.22
N LEU A 135 -16.13 -3.35 -15.35
CA LEU A 135 -16.42 -2.48 -16.49
C LEU A 135 -16.49 -0.98 -16.13
N LEU A 136 -16.04 -0.59 -14.96
CA LEU A 136 -15.97 0.81 -14.56
C LEU A 136 -14.71 1.48 -15.16
N PRO A 137 -14.79 2.77 -15.53
CA PRO A 137 -13.60 3.51 -15.93
C PRO A 137 -12.67 3.72 -14.74
N TRP A 138 -11.36 3.50 -14.96
CA TRP A 138 -10.37 3.83 -13.93
C TRP A 138 -10.27 5.34 -13.77
N VAL A 139 -10.74 5.84 -12.64
CA VAL A 139 -10.52 7.23 -12.22
C VAL A 139 -9.26 7.27 -11.36
N VAL A 140 -8.26 7.99 -11.82
CA VAL A 140 -6.94 8.06 -11.16
C VAL A 140 -7.08 8.58 -9.73
N PRO A 141 -6.85 7.76 -8.70
CA PRO A 141 -7.06 8.16 -7.31
C PRO A 141 -5.96 9.13 -6.82
N THR A 142 -4.80 9.06 -7.43
CA THR A 142 -3.65 9.95 -7.18
C THR A 142 -2.74 9.95 -8.41
N PRO A 143 -1.99 11.04 -8.68
CA PRO A 143 -1.13 11.15 -9.87
C PRO A 143 -0.13 9.99 -10.06
N ASN A 144 0.28 9.34 -8.97
CA ASN A 144 1.23 8.23 -9.02
C ASN A 144 0.57 6.84 -9.08
N LEU A 145 -0.75 6.76 -9.27
CA LEU A 145 -1.47 5.51 -9.56
C LEU A 145 -2.28 5.63 -10.86
N PRO A 146 -1.61 5.87 -12.02
CA PRO A 146 -2.29 6.17 -13.28
C PRO A 146 -3.10 5.01 -13.85
N THR A 147 -2.75 3.78 -13.52
CA THR A 147 -3.39 2.55 -14.06
C THR A 147 -3.67 1.53 -12.96
N VAL A 148 -4.55 0.57 -13.26
CA VAL A 148 -4.77 -0.59 -12.39
C VAL A 148 -3.49 -1.42 -12.26
N ASN A 149 -2.69 -1.53 -13.32
CA ASN A 149 -1.41 -2.24 -13.27
C ASN A 149 -0.46 -1.63 -12.24
N THR A 150 -0.45 -0.29 -12.14
CA THR A 150 0.32 0.42 -11.11
C THR A 150 -0.13 0.04 -9.70
N ALA A 151 -1.44 -0.19 -9.45
CA ALA A 151 -1.93 -0.62 -8.13
C ALA A 151 -1.41 -2.01 -7.74
N TYR A 152 -1.29 -2.94 -8.70
CA TYR A 152 -0.63 -4.23 -8.46
C TYR A 152 0.86 -4.05 -8.14
N ALA A 153 1.59 -3.29 -8.96
CA ALA A 153 3.02 -3.06 -8.81
C ALA A 153 3.35 -2.29 -7.51
N TYR A 154 2.47 -1.37 -7.09
CA TYR A 154 2.60 -0.58 -5.87
C TYR A 154 2.83 -1.46 -4.63
N ASN A 155 2.11 -2.57 -4.50
CA ASN A 155 2.30 -3.51 -3.39
C ASN A 155 3.67 -4.20 -3.39
N ALA A 156 4.36 -4.23 -4.53
CA ALA A 156 5.70 -4.80 -4.63
C ALA A 156 6.82 -3.77 -4.50
N THR A 157 6.58 -2.52 -4.87
CA THR A 157 7.64 -1.52 -5.03
C THR A 157 7.56 -0.35 -4.04
N CYS A 158 6.43 -0.15 -3.36
CA CYS A 158 6.26 0.97 -2.43
C CYS A 158 7.33 1.01 -1.35
N ILE A 159 7.77 -0.13 -0.82
CA ILE A 159 8.80 -0.22 0.23
C ILE A 159 10.12 0.49 -0.15
N PHE A 160 10.38 0.68 -1.44
CA PHE A 160 11.56 1.41 -1.90
C PHE A 160 11.44 2.93 -1.67
N GLU A 161 10.26 3.48 -1.35
CA GLU A 161 10.13 4.91 -1.00
C GLU A 161 11.01 5.28 0.19
N GLY A 162 11.15 4.37 1.14
CA GLY A 162 11.99 4.52 2.32
C GLY A 162 13.49 4.29 2.09
N THR A 163 13.94 4.09 0.85
CA THR A 163 15.34 3.78 0.50
C THR A 163 15.91 4.75 -0.54
N ASN A 164 17.20 4.57 -0.86
CA ASN A 164 17.85 5.29 -1.96
C ASN A 164 17.66 4.61 -3.34
N VAL A 165 16.72 3.69 -3.48
CA VAL A 165 16.30 3.16 -4.78
C VAL A 165 15.05 3.93 -5.22
N ALA A 166 15.04 4.49 -6.44
CA ALA A 166 13.87 5.15 -7.00
C ALA A 166 12.80 4.12 -7.33
N GLU A 167 11.54 4.47 -7.07
CA GLU A 167 10.35 3.65 -7.30
C GLU A 167 9.53 4.14 -8.51
N GLY A 168 10.20 4.77 -9.48
CA GLY A 168 9.58 5.22 -10.71
C GLY A 168 8.80 6.54 -10.63
N ARG A 169 8.69 7.19 -9.47
CA ARG A 169 8.14 8.55 -9.38
C ARG A 169 8.96 9.50 -10.25
N GLY A 170 8.29 10.44 -10.92
CA GLY A 170 8.93 11.33 -11.90
C GLY A 170 9.09 10.71 -13.29
N THR A 171 8.55 9.52 -13.51
CA THR A 171 8.43 8.87 -14.83
C THR A 171 6.94 8.72 -15.21
N THR A 172 6.67 8.21 -16.41
CA THR A 172 5.30 7.91 -16.86
C THR A 172 4.72 6.63 -16.25
N THR A 173 5.54 5.83 -15.55
CA THR A 173 5.16 4.53 -14.95
C THR A 173 5.64 4.43 -13.51
N PRO A 174 5.12 5.32 -12.62
CA PRO A 174 5.48 5.29 -11.20
C PRO A 174 5.13 3.93 -10.59
N PHE A 175 5.96 3.46 -9.66
CA PHE A 175 5.86 2.16 -9.01
C PHE A 175 5.99 0.92 -9.91
N GLU A 176 5.99 1.08 -11.23
CA GLU A 176 6.25 -0.03 -12.16
C GLU A 176 7.75 -0.15 -12.50
N LEU A 177 8.56 0.82 -12.05
CA LEU A 177 10.01 0.86 -12.19
C LEU A 177 10.68 0.92 -10.82
N ILE A 178 11.81 0.21 -10.68
CA ILE A 178 12.77 0.46 -9.60
C ILE A 178 14.17 0.65 -10.20
N GLY A 179 14.95 1.56 -9.62
CA GLY A 179 16.32 1.77 -10.12
C GLY A 179 17.10 2.84 -9.37
N ALA A 180 18.37 2.94 -9.71
CA ALA A 180 19.30 3.94 -9.18
C ALA A 180 20.46 4.17 -10.16
N PRO A 181 21.22 5.29 -10.08
CA PRO A 181 22.37 5.56 -10.96
C PRO A 181 23.49 4.51 -10.88
N TRP A 182 23.61 3.84 -9.74
CA TRP A 182 24.61 2.81 -9.48
C TRP A 182 24.19 1.39 -9.86
N LEU A 183 22.94 1.16 -10.30
CA LEU A 183 22.46 -0.15 -10.75
C LEU A 183 22.75 -0.35 -12.25
N LYS A 184 23.02 -1.61 -12.63
CA LYS A 184 23.18 -2.04 -14.01
C LYS A 184 21.94 -2.83 -14.41
N SER A 185 21.15 -2.30 -15.33
CA SER A 185 19.81 -2.80 -15.69
C SER A 185 19.81 -4.26 -16.11
N GLU A 186 20.71 -4.64 -17.03
CA GLU A 186 20.76 -5.99 -17.59
C GLU A 186 21.11 -7.00 -16.51
N ARG A 187 22.13 -6.69 -15.70
CA ARG A 187 22.58 -7.55 -14.61
C ARG A 187 21.50 -7.71 -13.54
N LEU A 188 20.87 -6.61 -13.11
CA LEU A 188 19.80 -6.65 -12.11
C LEU A 188 18.62 -7.49 -12.62
N ALA A 189 18.23 -7.31 -13.89
CA ALA A 189 17.13 -8.07 -14.48
C ALA A 189 17.43 -9.57 -14.55
N GLU A 190 18.64 -9.96 -14.98
CA GLU A 190 19.10 -11.34 -14.99
C GLU A 190 19.08 -11.96 -13.60
N GLU A 191 19.66 -11.27 -12.62
CA GLU A 191 19.74 -11.73 -11.23
C GLU A 191 18.35 -11.87 -10.59
N LEU A 192 17.42 -10.94 -10.83
CA LEU A 192 16.05 -11.02 -10.29
C LEU A 192 15.20 -12.08 -10.99
N ASN A 193 15.33 -12.25 -12.31
CA ASN A 193 14.60 -13.29 -13.03
C ASN A 193 15.08 -14.70 -12.63
N ALA A 194 16.33 -14.86 -12.18
CA ALA A 194 16.84 -16.14 -11.68
C ALA A 194 16.11 -16.66 -10.42
N TYR A 195 15.37 -15.80 -9.69
CA TYR A 195 14.50 -16.26 -8.58
C TYR A 195 13.22 -16.96 -9.06
N ASN A 196 12.89 -16.91 -10.35
CA ASN A 196 11.71 -17.53 -10.94
C ASN A 196 10.41 -17.19 -10.16
N LEU A 197 10.21 -15.92 -9.83
CA LEU A 197 9.04 -15.48 -9.10
C LEU A 197 7.78 -15.62 -9.96
N PRO A 198 6.65 -16.13 -9.41
CA PRO A 198 5.45 -16.36 -10.19
C PRO A 198 4.79 -15.06 -10.62
N GLY A 199 4.30 -15.03 -11.87
CA GLY A 199 3.48 -13.94 -12.42
C GLY A 199 4.19 -12.61 -12.61
N VAL A 200 5.52 -12.58 -12.58
CA VAL A 200 6.33 -11.37 -12.79
C VAL A 200 7.54 -11.66 -13.65
N TYR A 201 7.93 -10.70 -14.47
CA TYR A 201 9.16 -10.67 -15.25
C TYR A 201 9.83 -9.31 -15.11
N PHE A 202 11.14 -9.29 -14.86
CA PHE A 202 11.95 -8.09 -14.73
C PHE A 202 12.63 -7.79 -16.06
N ARG A 203 12.23 -6.70 -16.71
CA ARG A 203 12.84 -6.23 -17.95
C ARG A 203 13.87 -5.15 -17.64
N PRO A 204 15.10 -5.20 -18.22
CA PRO A 204 16.07 -4.12 -18.08
C PRO A 204 15.47 -2.79 -18.54
N GLN A 205 15.67 -1.73 -17.76
CA GLN A 205 15.17 -0.41 -18.09
C GLN A 205 16.13 0.68 -17.59
N TYR A 206 16.47 1.62 -18.48
CA TYR A 206 17.08 2.88 -18.12
C TYR A 206 16.01 3.96 -18.12
N PHE A 207 16.09 4.90 -17.18
CA PHE A 207 15.12 6.01 -17.06
C PHE A 207 15.75 7.21 -16.36
N THR A 208 15.22 8.41 -16.62
CA THR A 208 15.60 9.65 -15.97
C THR A 208 14.37 10.28 -15.34
N PRO A 209 14.23 10.23 -14.01
CA PRO A 209 13.09 10.86 -13.33
C PRO A 209 13.09 12.38 -13.53
N THR A 210 11.92 12.99 -13.66
CA THR A 210 11.79 14.46 -13.78
C THR A 210 11.62 15.15 -12.43
N PHE A 211 11.27 14.41 -11.38
CA PHE A 211 11.20 14.85 -9.99
C PHE A 211 11.42 13.67 -9.04
N SER A 212 11.44 13.91 -7.72
CA SER A 212 11.73 12.92 -6.68
C SER A 212 13.19 12.47 -6.67
N LYS A 213 13.46 11.21 -6.31
CA LYS A 213 14.81 10.67 -6.24
C LYS A 213 15.47 10.71 -7.61
N TYR A 214 16.74 11.13 -7.64
CA TYR A 214 17.56 11.18 -8.84
C TYR A 214 16.96 12.00 -10.00
N ALA A 215 16.22 13.08 -9.70
CA ALA A 215 15.67 13.96 -10.72
C ALA A 215 16.77 14.50 -11.64
N GLY A 216 16.63 14.26 -12.97
CA GLY A 216 17.61 14.63 -13.97
C GLY A 216 18.81 13.69 -14.12
N GLU A 217 18.92 12.63 -13.31
CA GLU A 217 20.02 11.65 -13.39
C GLU A 217 19.55 10.37 -14.10
N LEU A 218 20.43 9.79 -14.90
CA LEU A 218 20.19 8.49 -15.54
C LEU A 218 20.27 7.36 -14.52
N CYS A 219 19.16 6.67 -14.30
CA CYS A 219 19.07 5.47 -13.46
C CYS A 219 19.06 4.21 -14.32
N GLY A 220 19.82 3.21 -13.91
CA GLY A 220 19.64 1.84 -14.35
C GLY A 220 18.71 1.11 -13.38
N GLY A 221 17.92 0.17 -13.90
CA GLY A 221 16.97 -0.58 -13.06
C GLY A 221 16.16 -1.58 -13.84
N VAL A 222 15.00 -1.92 -13.34
CA VAL A 222 14.09 -2.86 -13.98
C VAL A 222 12.66 -2.33 -14.03
N TYR A 223 11.97 -2.66 -15.11
CA TYR A 223 10.51 -2.58 -15.19
C TYR A 223 9.93 -3.89 -14.64
N VAL A 224 8.99 -3.78 -13.71
CA VAL A 224 8.31 -4.92 -13.05
C VAL A 224 7.08 -5.29 -13.87
N HIS A 225 7.25 -6.17 -14.85
CA HIS A 225 6.13 -6.67 -15.66
C HIS A 225 5.33 -7.72 -14.91
N ILE A 226 4.07 -7.43 -14.60
CA ILE A 226 3.14 -8.41 -14.05
C ILE A 226 2.56 -9.18 -15.23
N THR A 227 3.02 -10.42 -15.41
CA THR A 227 2.68 -11.30 -16.53
C THR A 227 1.45 -12.16 -16.27
N ASP A 228 1.16 -12.43 -15.01
CA ASP A 228 -0.04 -13.14 -14.55
C ASP A 228 -0.45 -12.61 -13.17
N ARG A 229 -1.54 -11.85 -13.13
CA ARG A 229 -2.06 -11.23 -11.89
C ARG A 229 -2.52 -12.28 -10.87
N ASN A 230 -3.00 -13.43 -11.33
CA ASN A 230 -3.45 -14.51 -10.45
C ASN A 230 -2.28 -15.26 -9.81
N ALA A 231 -1.16 -15.40 -10.52
CA ALA A 231 0.05 -16.00 -9.98
C ALA A 231 0.87 -15.01 -9.15
N PHE A 232 0.83 -13.70 -9.46
CA PHE A 232 1.68 -12.67 -8.89
C PHE A 232 1.58 -12.59 -7.37
N GLU A 233 2.71 -12.81 -6.68
CA GLU A 233 2.89 -12.67 -5.24
C GLU A 233 3.62 -11.33 -4.95
N ALA A 234 2.84 -10.27 -4.73
CA ALA A 234 3.36 -8.91 -4.66
C ALA A 234 4.38 -8.71 -3.52
N VAL A 235 4.05 -9.17 -2.30
CA VAL A 235 4.92 -8.99 -1.13
C VAL A 235 6.15 -9.88 -1.19
N ARG A 236 6.02 -11.12 -1.70
CA ARG A 236 7.18 -11.97 -1.96
C ARG A 236 8.12 -11.35 -2.98
N THR A 237 7.58 -10.76 -4.05
CA THR A 237 8.34 -10.02 -5.06
C THR A 237 9.07 -8.83 -4.44
N SER A 238 8.36 -8.05 -3.62
CA SER A 238 8.89 -6.91 -2.86
C SER A 238 10.12 -7.29 -2.02
N PHE A 239 9.93 -8.29 -1.15
CA PHE A 239 11.00 -8.70 -0.23
C PHE A 239 12.17 -9.38 -0.95
N THR A 240 11.90 -10.08 -2.04
CA THR A 240 12.98 -10.65 -2.87
C THR A 240 13.82 -9.56 -3.53
N MET A 241 13.20 -8.56 -4.15
CA MET A 241 13.92 -7.42 -4.73
C MET A 241 14.72 -6.66 -3.67
N LEU A 242 14.08 -6.36 -2.53
CA LEU A 242 14.72 -5.64 -1.43
C LEU A 242 15.91 -6.42 -0.87
N TYR A 243 15.73 -7.69 -0.54
CA TYR A 243 16.78 -8.56 -0.03
C TYR A 243 17.95 -8.67 -1.01
N HIS A 244 17.66 -8.88 -2.29
CA HIS A 244 18.67 -8.99 -3.34
C HIS A 244 19.52 -7.71 -3.44
N ILE A 245 18.86 -6.55 -3.55
CA ILE A 245 19.55 -5.26 -3.70
C ILE A 245 20.36 -4.95 -2.43
N ARG A 246 19.81 -5.14 -1.24
CA ARG A 246 20.54 -4.93 0.03
C ARG A 246 21.77 -5.80 0.17
N THR A 247 21.70 -7.04 -0.32
CA THR A 247 22.78 -8.02 -0.15
C THR A 247 23.85 -7.88 -1.23
N LYS A 248 23.42 -7.74 -2.50
CA LYS A 248 24.35 -7.72 -3.65
C LYS A 248 24.95 -6.36 -3.92
N TYR A 249 24.29 -5.30 -3.49
CA TYR A 249 24.72 -3.92 -3.72
C TYR A 249 24.87 -3.16 -2.39
N ALA A 250 25.32 -3.86 -1.35
CA ALA A 250 25.42 -3.34 0.02
C ALA A 250 26.24 -2.05 0.14
N ASP A 251 27.31 -1.90 -0.69
CA ASP A 251 28.15 -0.70 -0.70
C ASP A 251 27.43 0.56 -1.23
N HIS A 252 26.30 0.39 -1.89
CA HIS A 252 25.54 1.46 -2.52
C HIS A 252 24.13 1.64 -1.92
N PHE A 253 23.53 0.55 -1.43
CA PHE A 253 22.18 0.59 -0.88
C PHE A 253 22.16 1.32 0.46
N ALA A 254 21.17 2.20 0.63
CA ALA A 254 20.93 2.87 1.89
C ALA A 254 19.44 3.02 2.20
N ILE A 255 19.10 2.89 3.48
CA ILE A 255 17.80 3.28 4.02
C ILE A 255 17.83 4.79 4.26
N ASN A 256 16.78 5.49 3.85
CA ASN A 256 16.67 6.94 4.04
C ASN A 256 16.61 7.30 5.53
N LYS A 257 17.25 8.40 5.89
CA LYS A 257 17.18 8.92 7.26
C LYS A 257 15.73 9.27 7.65
N PRO A 258 15.34 9.04 8.90
CA PRO A 258 14.03 9.46 9.37
C PRO A 258 13.87 10.98 9.31
N TYR A 259 12.65 11.46 9.08
CA TYR A 259 12.33 12.89 9.12
C TYR A 259 12.53 13.53 10.51
N VAL A 260 12.42 12.72 11.56
CA VAL A 260 12.62 13.14 12.95
C VAL A 260 13.65 12.19 13.56
N GLU A 261 14.75 12.77 14.05
CA GLU A 261 15.81 12.00 14.69
C GLU A 261 15.28 11.22 15.90
N GLY A 262 15.74 9.99 16.09
CA GLY A 262 15.28 9.09 17.16
C GLY A 262 13.92 8.47 16.97
N ARG A 263 13.25 8.68 15.81
CA ARG A 263 12.00 8.00 15.45
C ARG A 263 12.18 7.08 14.24
N PRO A 264 11.33 6.06 14.05
CA PRO A 264 11.34 5.28 12.82
C PRO A 264 11.13 6.18 11.59
N GLY A 265 11.80 5.85 10.48
CA GLY A 265 11.61 6.49 9.19
C GLY A 265 10.58 5.77 8.31
N LEU A 266 10.41 6.25 7.08
CA LEU A 266 9.41 5.70 6.15
C LEU A 266 9.64 4.20 5.89
N PHE A 267 10.88 3.78 5.68
CA PHE A 267 11.22 2.37 5.46
C PHE A 267 10.75 1.46 6.61
N GLN A 268 10.98 1.89 7.86
CA GLN A 268 10.58 1.14 9.04
C GLN A 268 9.05 1.04 9.14
N PHE A 269 8.34 2.11 8.81
CA PHE A 269 6.87 2.13 8.80
C PHE A 269 6.28 1.21 7.71
N GLU A 270 6.93 1.16 6.55
CA GLU A 270 6.52 0.29 5.43
C GLU A 270 6.87 -1.18 5.71
N ALA A 271 8.06 -1.48 6.16
CA ALA A 271 8.49 -2.82 6.53
C ALA A 271 7.65 -3.39 7.69
N GLY A 272 7.52 -2.62 8.77
CA GLY A 272 6.62 -2.91 9.89
C GLY A 272 7.06 -4.04 10.81
N THR A 273 8.24 -4.63 10.61
CA THR A 273 8.83 -5.68 11.47
C THR A 273 10.35 -5.57 11.53
N ASP A 274 10.94 -5.93 12.67
CA ASP A 274 12.39 -5.88 12.87
C ASP A 274 13.15 -6.77 11.90
N GLU A 275 12.65 -7.98 11.63
CA GLU A 275 13.33 -8.94 10.76
C GLU A 275 13.59 -8.39 9.34
N VAL A 276 12.62 -7.67 8.76
CA VAL A 276 12.76 -7.04 7.46
C VAL A 276 13.64 -5.79 7.54
N ILE A 277 13.49 -5.00 8.61
CA ILE A 277 14.24 -3.76 8.81
C ILE A 277 15.75 -4.07 8.98
N GLU A 278 16.08 -5.01 9.83
CA GLU A 278 17.46 -5.38 10.16
C GLU A 278 18.06 -6.34 9.13
N ASN A 279 17.23 -7.00 8.31
CA ASN A 279 17.65 -8.10 7.42
C ASN A 279 18.36 -9.23 8.19
N SER A 280 17.86 -9.51 9.40
CA SER A 280 18.52 -10.37 10.38
C SER A 280 18.32 -11.86 10.12
N ILE A 281 17.38 -12.23 9.26
CA ILE A 281 17.07 -13.62 8.89
C ILE A 281 17.11 -13.82 7.36
N PRO A 282 17.36 -15.06 6.89
CA PRO A 282 17.38 -15.37 5.46
C PRO A 282 16.05 -15.06 4.76
N LEU A 283 16.10 -14.71 3.47
CA LEU A 283 14.91 -14.41 2.66
C LEU A 283 13.83 -15.49 2.75
N ALA A 284 14.22 -16.77 2.69
CA ALA A 284 13.26 -17.88 2.77
C ALA A 284 12.46 -17.86 4.09
N GLU A 285 13.10 -17.51 5.19
CA GLU A 285 12.48 -17.40 6.50
C GLU A 285 11.58 -16.15 6.59
N GLN A 286 12.04 -15.00 6.03
CA GLN A 286 11.20 -13.80 5.91
C GLN A 286 9.89 -14.11 5.14
N ILE A 287 9.98 -14.83 4.02
CA ILE A 287 8.81 -15.23 3.22
C ILE A 287 7.89 -16.17 3.99
N GLU A 288 8.43 -17.08 4.80
CA GLU A 288 7.62 -17.99 5.63
C GLU A 288 6.89 -17.23 6.75
N HIS A 289 7.53 -16.22 7.35
CA HIS A 289 6.87 -15.32 8.31
C HIS A 289 5.73 -14.54 7.65
N VAL A 290 5.95 -14.00 6.44
CA VAL A 290 4.91 -13.33 5.63
C VAL A 290 3.71 -14.27 5.39
N ARG A 291 3.94 -15.51 5.01
CA ARG A 291 2.87 -16.50 4.77
C ARG A 291 2.06 -16.80 6.02
N ARG A 292 2.73 -16.95 7.15
CA ARG A 292 2.09 -17.20 8.45
C ARG A 292 1.20 -16.01 8.86
N ASP A 293 1.70 -14.79 8.74
CA ASP A 293 0.97 -13.59 9.09
C ASP A 293 -0.19 -13.33 8.12
N SER A 294 0.01 -13.55 6.83
CA SER A 294 -1.05 -13.49 5.82
C SER A 294 -2.20 -14.44 6.15
N LYS A 295 -1.88 -15.69 6.55
CA LYS A 295 -2.87 -16.67 6.97
C LYS A 295 -3.61 -16.22 8.23
N LYS A 296 -2.87 -15.75 9.24
CA LYS A 296 -3.44 -15.23 10.49
C LYS A 296 -4.39 -14.05 10.24
N PHE A 297 -3.98 -13.09 9.41
CA PHE A 297 -4.83 -11.95 9.07
C PHE A 297 -6.06 -12.38 8.28
N LYS A 298 -5.92 -13.32 7.34
CA LYS A 298 -7.05 -13.87 6.57
C LYS A 298 -8.11 -14.51 7.48
N GLU A 299 -7.70 -15.19 8.55
CA GLU A 299 -8.64 -15.79 9.52
C GLU A 299 -9.43 -14.73 10.30
N ILE A 300 -8.85 -13.57 10.55
CA ILE A 300 -9.54 -12.44 11.19
C ILE A 300 -10.46 -11.74 10.17
N SER A 301 -9.90 -11.36 9.01
CA SER A 301 -10.57 -10.53 8.01
C SER A 301 -11.80 -11.18 7.40
N LYS A 302 -11.83 -12.52 7.27
CA LYS A 302 -12.98 -13.25 6.71
C LYS A 302 -14.29 -13.04 7.47
N ASN A 303 -14.23 -12.65 8.76
CA ASN A 303 -15.43 -12.36 9.56
C ASN A 303 -16.13 -11.06 9.11
N TYR A 304 -15.47 -10.26 8.26
CA TYR A 304 -15.94 -8.96 7.79
C TYR A 304 -16.18 -8.92 6.28
N TYR A 305 -16.11 -10.06 5.59
CA TYR A 305 -16.38 -10.12 4.16
C TYR A 305 -17.85 -9.88 3.86
N ILE A 306 -18.10 -9.03 2.89
CA ILE A 306 -19.44 -8.67 2.41
C ILE A 306 -19.76 -9.43 1.12
N TYR A 307 -18.72 -9.81 0.35
CA TYR A 307 -18.85 -10.40 -0.98
C TYR A 307 -18.25 -11.80 -1.04
#